data_72b018eb40da83beea457831d1d822c4
#
_entry.id   72b018eb40da83beea457831d1d822c4
#
_cell.length_a   1.000
_cell.length_b   1.000
_cell.length_c   1.000
_cell.angle_alpha   90.00
_cell.angle_beta   90.00
_cell.angle_gamma   90.00
#
_symmetry.space_group_name_H-M   'P 1'
#
loop_
_entity.id
_entity.type
_entity.pdbx_description
1 polymer ?
#
loop_
_entity_poly.entity_id
_entity_poly.type
_entity_poly.pdbx_seq_one_letter_code
_entity_poly.pdbx_strand_id
1 'polypeptide(L)'
;SKSEIVLEEYEYFICNLKTLTPREFRIYEMYVEGKTTAEIASIIGIKENTMKYHNKNIYGKLGISSRKQLLRFAALKQHQDRKESEAVKK
;
A
#
# COMPACT_ATOMS: atom_id res chain seq x y z
N SER A 1 -21.26 -10.90 4.07
CA SER A 1 -21.36 -10.72 2.62
C SER A 1 -20.01 -10.37 2.02
N LYS A 2 -19.94 -10.39 0.73
CA LYS A 2 -18.70 -10.08 -0.01
C LYS A 2 -18.26 -8.63 0.23
N SER A 3 -19.20 -7.70 0.28
CA SER A 3 -18.90 -6.29 0.52
C SER A 3 -18.42 -6.03 1.96
N GLU A 4 -18.93 -6.78 2.93
CA GLU A 4 -18.46 -6.69 4.31
C GLU A 4 -17.02 -7.17 4.43
N ILE A 5 -16.67 -8.27 3.73
CA ILE A 5 -15.30 -8.81 3.73
C ILE A 5 -14.32 -7.80 3.13
N VAL A 6 -14.69 -7.17 2.01
CA VAL A 6 -13.84 -6.17 1.37
C VAL A 6 -13.65 -4.96 2.28
N LEU A 7 -14.70 -4.51 2.97
CA LEU A 7 -14.60 -3.41 3.91
C LEU A 7 -13.67 -3.74 5.07
N GLU A 8 -13.77 -4.94 5.63
CA GLU A 8 -12.89 -5.38 6.70
C GLU A 8 -11.43 -5.44 6.25
N GLU A 9 -11.18 -5.95 5.05
CA GLU A 9 -9.83 -6.00 4.48
C GLU A 9 -9.27 -4.59 4.25
N TYR A 10 -10.10 -3.68 3.79
CA TYR A 10 -9.71 -2.28 3.59
C TYR A 10 -9.38 -1.60 4.93
N GLU A 11 -10.19 -1.80 5.95
CA GLU A 11 -9.95 -1.23 7.28
C GLU A 11 -8.65 -1.77 7.87
N TYR A 12 -8.39 -3.07 7.71
CA TYR A 12 -7.14 -3.69 8.13
C TYR A 12 -5.95 -3.03 7.43
N PHE A 13 -6.06 -2.85 6.11
CA PHE A 13 -5.04 -2.20 5.31
C PHE A 13 -4.72 -0.79 5.84
N ILE A 14 -5.75 0.02 6.06
CA ILE A 14 -5.59 1.39 6.57
C ILE A 14 -4.91 1.39 7.94
N CYS A 15 -5.39 0.56 8.86
CA CYS A 15 -4.85 0.49 10.21
C CYS A 15 -3.38 0.05 10.23
N ASN A 16 -2.98 -0.76 9.27
CA ASN A 16 -1.64 -1.33 9.26
C ASN A 16 -0.63 -0.57 8.40
N LEU A 17 -1.04 0.47 7.67
CA LEU A 17 -0.10 1.32 6.95
C LEU A 17 0.96 1.91 7.88
N LYS A 18 0.58 2.29 9.08
CA LYS A 18 1.49 2.85 10.09
C LYS A 18 2.48 1.83 10.66
N THR A 19 2.27 0.54 10.40
CA THR A 19 3.20 -0.50 10.87
C THR A 19 4.36 -0.74 9.91
N LEU A 20 4.30 -0.14 8.73
CA LEU A 20 5.38 -0.25 7.76
C LEU A 20 6.61 0.50 8.27
N THR A 21 7.80 -0.09 8.05
CA THR A 21 9.06 0.62 8.31
C THR A 21 9.20 1.77 7.31
N PRO A 22 10.09 2.75 7.55
CA PRO A 22 10.31 3.82 6.58
C PRO A 22 10.67 3.30 5.18
N ARG A 23 11.47 2.26 5.09
CA ARG A 23 11.81 1.65 3.79
C ARG A 23 10.60 1.00 3.13
N GLU A 24 9.82 0.25 3.90
CA GLU A 24 8.62 -0.40 3.41
C GLU A 24 7.60 0.62 2.93
N PHE A 25 7.43 1.70 3.67
CA PHE A 25 6.50 2.76 3.29
C PHE A 25 6.95 3.45 1.99
N ARG A 26 8.26 3.67 1.82
CA ARG A 26 8.79 4.23 0.58
C ARG A 26 8.53 3.31 -0.62
N ILE A 27 8.71 2.01 -0.44
CA ILE A 27 8.41 1.03 -1.49
C ILE A 27 6.91 1.06 -1.81
N TYR A 28 6.07 1.10 -0.80
CA TYR A 28 4.62 1.22 -0.95
C TYR A 28 4.26 2.46 -1.80
N GLU A 29 4.80 3.60 -1.46
CA GLU A 29 4.55 4.84 -2.20
C GLU A 29 4.95 4.72 -3.68
N MET A 30 6.08 4.07 -3.96
CA MET A 30 6.52 3.85 -5.34
C MET A 30 5.59 2.90 -6.11
N TYR A 31 5.02 1.90 -5.45
CA TYR A 31 3.98 1.07 -6.07
C TYR A 31 2.75 1.92 -6.43
N VAL A 32 2.34 2.80 -5.53
CA VAL A 32 1.19 3.69 -5.76
C VAL A 32 1.46 4.63 -6.95
N GLU A 33 2.71 5.04 -7.13
CA GLU A 33 3.12 5.85 -8.28
C GLU A 33 3.17 5.05 -9.60
N GLY A 34 3.00 3.73 -9.54
CA GLY A 34 2.96 2.89 -10.72
C GLY A 34 4.30 2.29 -11.13
N LYS A 35 5.31 2.37 -10.28
CA LYS A 35 6.62 1.81 -10.58
C LYS A 35 6.61 0.28 -10.49
N THR A 36 7.39 -0.36 -11.35
CA THR A 36 7.56 -1.81 -11.32
C THR A 36 8.49 -2.21 -10.18
N THR A 37 8.42 -3.49 -9.81
CA THR A 37 9.32 -4.06 -8.80
C THR A 37 10.80 -3.85 -9.19
N ALA A 38 11.13 -4.03 -10.46
CA ALA A 38 12.49 -3.85 -10.97
C ALA A 38 12.94 -2.40 -10.86
N GLU A 39 12.06 -1.45 -11.21
CA GLU A 39 12.35 -0.02 -11.09
C GLU A 39 12.60 0.37 -9.64
N ILE A 40 11.77 -0.11 -8.72
CA ILE A 40 11.91 0.18 -7.30
C ILE A 40 13.23 -0.38 -6.76
N ALA A 41 13.54 -1.62 -7.08
CA ALA A 41 14.80 -2.25 -6.67
C ALA A 41 16.01 -1.44 -7.16
N SER A 42 15.96 -0.97 -8.39
CA SER A 42 17.01 -0.13 -8.97
C SER A 42 17.14 1.20 -8.24
N ILE A 43 16.03 1.87 -7.97
CA ILE A 43 16.02 3.18 -7.31
C ILE A 43 16.58 3.08 -5.88
N ILE A 44 16.21 2.03 -5.16
CA ILE A 44 16.65 1.82 -3.77
C ILE A 44 18.06 1.24 -3.73
N GLY A 45 18.50 0.60 -4.81
CA GLY A 45 19.84 -0.02 -4.87
C GLY A 45 19.90 -1.36 -4.16
N ILE A 46 18.85 -2.18 -4.28
CA ILE A 46 18.81 -3.51 -3.67
C ILE A 46 18.64 -4.59 -4.73
N LYS A 47 18.99 -5.81 -4.35
CA LYS A 47 18.86 -6.98 -5.23
C LYS A 47 17.42 -7.47 -5.28
N GLU A 48 17.10 -8.20 -6.33
CA GLU A 48 15.77 -8.74 -6.55
C GLU A 48 15.27 -9.62 -5.39
N ASN A 49 16.15 -10.46 -4.85
CA ASN A 49 15.79 -11.30 -3.69
C ASN A 49 15.46 -10.48 -2.46
N THR A 50 16.18 -9.38 -2.23
CA THR A 50 15.88 -8.45 -1.14
C THR A 50 14.53 -7.78 -1.36
N MET A 51 14.24 -7.44 -2.60
CA MET A 51 12.94 -6.85 -2.96
C MET A 51 11.79 -7.82 -2.67
N LYS A 52 11.96 -9.10 -2.99
CA LYS A 52 10.96 -10.13 -2.68
C LYS A 52 10.70 -10.24 -1.19
N TYR A 53 11.74 -10.13 -0.39
CA TYR A 53 11.63 -10.13 1.07
C TYR A 53 10.80 -8.94 1.56
N HIS A 54 11.08 -7.74 1.06
CA HIS A 54 10.30 -6.54 1.41
C HIS A 54 8.85 -6.67 0.98
N ASN A 55 8.60 -7.18 -0.21
CA ASN A 55 7.23 -7.38 -0.72
C ASN A 55 6.43 -8.31 0.18
N LYS A 56 7.04 -9.42 0.57
CA LYS A 56 6.40 -10.38 1.47
C LYS A 56 5.99 -9.72 2.78
N ASN A 57 6.89 -8.92 3.36
CA ASN A 57 6.62 -8.23 4.61
C ASN A 57 5.53 -7.16 4.45
N ILE A 58 5.60 -6.37 3.39
CA ILE A 58 4.60 -5.32 3.12
C ILE A 58 3.21 -5.95 2.94
N TYR A 59 3.11 -6.95 2.09
CA TYR A 59 1.84 -7.62 1.82
C TYR A 59 1.27 -8.30 3.06
N GLY A 60 2.14 -8.94 3.85
CA GLY A 60 1.72 -9.55 5.12
C GLY A 60 1.21 -8.53 6.13
N LYS A 61 1.92 -7.42 6.28
CA LYS A 61 1.52 -6.36 7.22
C LYS A 61 0.21 -5.71 6.80
N LEU A 62 0.00 -5.50 5.51
CA LEU A 62 -1.20 -4.84 5.00
C LEU A 62 -2.37 -5.80 4.77
N GLY A 63 -2.15 -7.11 4.95
CA GLY A 63 -3.20 -8.11 4.78
C GLY A 63 -3.68 -8.26 3.34
N ILE A 64 -2.81 -8.01 2.37
CA ILE A 64 -3.14 -8.10 0.95
C ILE A 64 -2.34 -9.22 0.28
N SER A 65 -2.83 -9.68 -0.86
CA SER A 65 -2.23 -10.80 -1.59
C SER A 65 -1.79 -10.45 -3.00
N SER A 66 -2.11 -9.25 -3.49
CA SER A 66 -1.77 -8.87 -4.85
C SER A 66 -1.52 -7.38 -4.98
N ARG A 67 -0.77 -7.00 -6.01
CA ARG A 67 -0.54 -5.61 -6.34
C ARG A 67 -1.84 -4.90 -6.73
N LYS A 68 -2.72 -5.60 -7.41
CA LYS A 68 -4.03 -5.07 -7.81
C LYS A 68 -4.83 -4.64 -6.57
N GLN A 69 -4.83 -5.46 -5.54
CA GLN A 69 -5.52 -5.15 -4.28
C GLN A 69 -4.88 -3.95 -3.59
N LEU A 70 -3.54 -3.90 -3.56
CA LEU A 70 -2.81 -2.77 -2.98
C LEU A 70 -3.21 -1.46 -3.67
N LEU A 71 -3.21 -1.44 -5.00
CA LEU A 71 -3.53 -0.23 -5.77
C LEU A 71 -4.98 0.18 -5.59
N ARG A 72 -5.89 -0.77 -5.50
CA ARG A 72 -7.31 -0.50 -5.24
C ARG A 72 -7.50 0.18 -3.89
N PHE A 73 -6.89 -0.38 -2.86
CA PHE A 73 -7.04 0.17 -1.50
C PHE A 73 -6.32 1.51 -1.35
N ALA A 74 -5.16 1.67 -1.99
CA ALA A 74 -4.46 2.95 -2.00
C ALA A 74 -5.29 4.04 -2.67
N ALA A 75 -5.98 3.72 -3.77
CA ALA A 75 -6.85 4.65 -4.46
C ALA A 75 -8.05 5.05 -3.60
N LEU A 76 -8.66 4.09 -2.91
CA LEU A 76 -9.77 4.36 -1.99
C LEU A 76 -9.34 5.28 -0.86
N LYS A 77 -8.17 5.03 -0.28
CA LYS A 77 -7.63 5.86 0.79
C LYS A 77 -7.40 7.29 0.31
N GLN A 78 -6.82 7.44 -0.87
CA GLN A 78 -6.54 8.75 -1.45
C GLN A 78 -7.84 9.55 -1.68
N HIS A 79 -8.88 8.88 -2.16
CA HIS A 79 -10.19 9.48 -2.34
C HIS A 79 -10.81 9.91 -1.01
N GLN A 80 -10.72 9.05 0.00
CA GLN A 80 -11.22 9.34 1.35
C GLN A 80 -10.48 10.52 1.97
N ASP A 81 -9.15 10.56 1.86
CA ASP A 81 -8.33 11.65 2.39
C ASP A 81 -8.68 12.98 1.75
N ARG A 82 -8.95 13.00 0.44
CA ARG A 82 -9.37 14.22 -0.27
C ARG A 82 -10.71 14.71 0.21
N LYS A 83 -11.68 13.81 0.42
CA LYS A 83 -13.00 14.17 0.93
C LYS A 83 -12.92 14.76 2.33
N GLU A 84 -12.11 14.18 3.19
CA GLU A 84 -11.90 14.69 4.55
C GLU A 84 -11.25 16.08 4.52
N SER A 85 -10.26 16.28 3.66
CA SER A 85 -9.60 17.57 3.48
C SER A 85 -10.57 18.65 2.99
N GLU A 86 -11.44 18.32 2.04
CA GLU A 86 -12.45 19.23 1.53
C GLU A 86 -13.47 19.60 2.60
N ALA A 87 -13.89 18.63 3.43
CA ALA A 87 -14.82 18.87 4.53
C ALA A 87 -14.23 19.82 5.58
N VAL A 88 -12.93 19.69 5.86
CA VAL A 88 -12.24 20.56 6.84
C VAL A 88 -12.09 22.00 6.35
N LYS A 89 -12.00 22.21 5.04
CA LYS A 89 -11.87 23.54 4.43
C LYS A 89 -13.12 24.38 4.49
N LYS A 90 -14.25 23.76 4.77
CA LYS A 90 -15.51 24.45 4.95
C LYS A 90 -15.67 24.93 6.37
#